data_250908bf8eb1ab8b7a9fbfedb6a5263b
#
_entry.id   250908bf8eb1ab8b7a9fbfedb6a5263b
#
_cell.length_a   1.000
_cell.length_b   1.000
_cell.length_c   1.000
_cell.angle_alpha   90.00
_cell.angle_beta   90.00
_cell.angle_gamma   90.00
#
_symmetry.space_group_name_H-M   'P 1'
#
loop_
_entity.id
_entity.type
_entity.pdbx_description
1 polymer ?
#
loop_
_entity_poly.entity_id
_entity_poly.type
_entity_poly.pdbx_seq_one_letter_code
_entity_poly.pdbx_strand_id
1 'polypeptide(L)'
;NLPSDTFRVVKAYQPTLVDADKITSEPEIVDTFKLEADLDYQFFGKQMPVSFEPELISAARIKGEPLVKLYNGYARAAVGNTMMPLAEVYYANKRSDKYALGAHVKYMNQRELSEYKSSEMSRTHFEVFGKRFWKTNTFEGNINYDMDAMNYYGYYQMPRLVQDELPSDEIEQQYNRLGAHFKLKSTKQDS
;
A
#
# COMPACT_ATOMS: atom_id res chain seq x y z
N ASN A 1 35.13 50.79 11.21
CA ASN A 1 33.75 50.32 11.18
C ASN A 1 33.14 50.76 9.87
N LEU A 2 33.10 49.84 8.90
CA LEU A 2 32.35 50.01 7.65
C LEU A 2 30.91 49.55 7.91
N PRO A 3 29.90 50.36 7.59
CA PRO A 3 28.52 49.91 7.65
C PRO A 3 28.26 48.83 6.56
N SER A 4 27.77 47.70 6.96
CA SER A 4 27.35 46.66 6.01
C SER A 4 25.89 46.93 5.59
N ASP A 5 25.73 47.48 4.39
CA ASP A 5 24.40 47.60 3.78
C ASP A 5 24.00 46.25 3.13
N THR A 6 22.91 45.70 3.60
CA THR A 6 22.35 44.48 3.04
C THR A 6 21.30 44.84 1.99
N PHE A 7 21.62 44.67 0.71
CA PHE A 7 20.68 44.87 -0.36
C PHE A 7 19.88 43.55 -0.63
N ARG A 8 18.59 43.60 -0.43
CA ARG A 8 17.69 42.50 -0.81
C ARG A 8 17.11 42.82 -2.17
N VAL A 9 17.61 42.12 -3.22
CA VAL A 9 17.05 42.24 -4.55
C VAL A 9 15.91 41.21 -4.67
N VAL A 10 14.69 41.70 -4.72
CA VAL A 10 13.51 40.87 -5.03
C VAL A 10 13.13 41.13 -6.47
N LYS A 11 13.40 40.18 -7.36
CA LYS A 11 12.95 40.21 -8.74
C LYS A 11 11.64 39.42 -8.84
N ALA A 12 10.55 40.10 -9.21
CA ALA A 12 9.30 39.42 -9.49
C ALA A 12 9.49 38.50 -10.71
N TYR A 13 9.24 37.20 -10.52
CA TYR A 13 9.25 36.24 -11.61
C TYR A 13 7.99 36.47 -12.47
N GLN A 14 8.17 36.92 -13.70
CA GLN A 14 7.12 36.94 -14.70
C GLN A 14 7.31 35.72 -15.60
N PRO A 15 6.40 34.74 -15.56
CA PRO A 15 6.46 33.63 -16.49
C PRO A 15 6.05 34.12 -17.88
N THR A 16 6.98 34.10 -18.82
CA THR A 16 6.68 34.28 -20.24
C THR A 16 6.28 32.93 -20.80
N LEU A 17 5.01 32.80 -21.14
CA LEU A 17 4.54 31.69 -21.96
C LEU A 17 5.06 31.93 -23.39
N VAL A 18 5.97 31.11 -23.85
CA VAL A 18 6.34 31.02 -25.25
C VAL A 18 5.24 30.23 -25.94
N ASP A 19 4.53 30.86 -26.86
CA ASP A 19 3.57 30.17 -27.71
C ASP A 19 4.32 29.11 -28.52
N ALA A 20 3.97 27.86 -28.28
CA ALA A 20 4.46 26.75 -29.08
C ALA A 20 3.62 26.69 -30.37
N ASP A 21 4.20 27.09 -31.48
CA ASP A 21 3.58 26.91 -32.78
C ASP A 21 3.44 25.39 -33.06
N LYS A 22 2.17 25.00 -33.25
CA LYS A 22 1.86 23.63 -33.65
C LYS A 22 2.34 23.45 -35.10
N ILE A 23 3.25 22.53 -35.33
CA ILE A 23 3.69 22.11 -36.67
C ILE A 23 2.47 21.52 -37.39
N THR A 24 1.90 22.27 -38.33
CA THR A 24 0.75 21.85 -39.15
C THR A 24 1.13 21.33 -40.52
N SER A 25 2.41 21.01 -40.74
CA SER A 25 2.82 20.38 -41.99
C SER A 25 2.43 18.90 -41.95
N GLU A 26 1.39 18.54 -42.65
CA GLU A 26 1.10 17.15 -42.98
C GLU A 26 2.17 16.66 -43.98
N PRO A 27 2.82 15.53 -43.75
CA PRO A 27 3.74 14.98 -44.72
C PRO A 27 2.95 14.53 -45.94
N GLU A 28 3.14 15.24 -47.04
CA GLU A 28 2.62 14.83 -48.34
C GLU A 28 3.50 13.68 -48.89
N ILE A 29 2.96 12.48 -48.80
CA ILE A 29 3.59 11.32 -49.41
C ILE A 29 3.30 11.37 -50.91
N VAL A 30 4.23 11.94 -51.66
CA VAL A 30 4.21 11.85 -53.11
C VAL A 30 4.66 10.46 -53.53
N ASP A 31 3.72 9.58 -53.78
CA ASP A 31 4.00 8.28 -54.34
C ASP A 31 4.38 8.41 -55.83
N THR A 32 5.67 8.46 -56.09
CA THR A 32 6.22 8.69 -57.41
C THR A 32 6.41 7.40 -58.25
N PHE A 33 6.09 6.26 -57.68
CA PHE A 33 6.22 4.99 -58.39
C PHE A 33 4.88 4.26 -58.48
N LYS A 34 4.14 4.48 -59.55
CA LYS A 34 3.09 3.56 -59.98
C LYS A 34 3.76 2.34 -60.63
N LEU A 35 4.01 1.33 -59.85
CA LEU A 35 4.32 0.01 -60.38
C LEU A 35 2.99 -0.61 -60.83
N GLU A 36 2.70 -0.48 -62.12
CA GLU A 36 1.71 -1.34 -62.79
C GLU A 36 2.35 -2.72 -62.92
N ALA A 37 2.15 -3.55 -61.95
CA ALA A 37 2.51 -4.95 -62.06
C ALA A 37 1.50 -5.64 -62.95
N ASP A 38 1.91 -5.96 -64.15
CA ASP A 38 1.16 -6.87 -65.03
C ASP A 38 1.27 -8.29 -64.45
N LEU A 39 0.28 -8.64 -63.58
CA LEU A 39 0.26 -9.91 -62.90
C LEU A 39 -0.60 -10.86 -63.69
N ASP A 40 0.05 -11.66 -64.58
CA ASP A 40 -0.62 -12.79 -65.22
C ASP A 40 -0.65 -13.99 -64.26
N TYR A 41 -1.79 -14.25 -63.67
CA TYR A 41 -1.99 -15.36 -62.76
C TYR A 41 -2.45 -16.61 -63.53
N GLN A 42 -1.55 -17.55 -63.72
CA GLN A 42 -1.93 -18.88 -64.17
C GLN A 42 -2.28 -19.78 -62.99
N PHE A 43 -3.55 -20.03 -62.83
CA PHE A 43 -4.01 -20.95 -61.80
C PHE A 43 -3.89 -22.40 -62.33
N PHE A 44 -2.95 -23.13 -61.81
CA PHE A 44 -2.89 -24.57 -62.04
C PHE A 44 -3.87 -25.22 -61.06
N GLY A 45 -5.08 -25.53 -61.55
CA GLY A 45 -6.09 -26.29 -60.82
C GLY A 45 -5.66 -27.74 -60.64
N LYS A 46 -4.68 -28.01 -59.77
CA LYS A 46 -4.36 -29.39 -59.38
C LYS A 46 -5.19 -29.74 -58.14
N GLN A 47 -6.21 -30.55 -58.32
CA GLN A 47 -6.93 -31.12 -57.18
C GLN A 47 -5.99 -32.09 -56.47
N MET A 48 -5.49 -31.67 -55.33
CA MET A 48 -4.73 -32.51 -54.41
C MET A 48 -5.70 -33.04 -53.34
N PRO A 49 -5.96 -34.35 -53.32
CA PRO A 49 -6.80 -34.92 -52.26
C PRO A 49 -6.00 -34.87 -50.97
N VAL A 50 -6.28 -33.84 -50.15
CA VAL A 50 -5.71 -33.74 -48.83
C VAL A 50 -6.71 -34.37 -47.86
N SER A 51 -6.39 -35.56 -47.39
CA SER A 51 -7.09 -36.18 -46.28
C SER A 51 -6.44 -35.58 -45.00
N PHE A 52 -7.08 -34.58 -44.42
CA PHE A 52 -6.63 -34.00 -43.14
C PHE A 52 -7.50 -34.62 -42.03
N GLU A 53 -6.93 -35.57 -41.30
CA GLU A 53 -7.50 -36.01 -40.05
C GLU A 53 -6.94 -35.11 -38.94
N PRO A 54 -7.75 -34.20 -38.39
CA PRO A 54 -7.27 -33.37 -37.29
C PRO A 54 -6.99 -34.22 -36.05
N GLU A 55 -5.75 -34.29 -35.61
CA GLU A 55 -5.47 -34.90 -34.33
C GLU A 55 -6.19 -34.10 -33.22
N LEU A 56 -7.00 -34.83 -32.45
CA LEU A 56 -7.67 -34.26 -31.30
C LEU A 56 -6.62 -33.76 -30.32
N ILE A 57 -6.51 -32.43 -30.20
CA ILE A 57 -5.65 -31.80 -29.20
C ILE A 57 -6.18 -32.22 -27.83
N SER A 58 -5.43 -33.07 -27.12
CA SER A 58 -5.76 -33.40 -25.73
C SER A 58 -5.73 -32.13 -24.89
N ALA A 59 -6.86 -31.85 -24.21
CA ALA A 59 -6.95 -30.70 -23.34
C ALA A 59 -5.79 -30.74 -22.32
N ALA A 60 -4.94 -29.71 -22.33
CA ALA A 60 -3.86 -29.56 -21.35
C ALA A 60 -4.50 -29.49 -19.96
N ARG A 61 -4.32 -30.55 -19.16
CA ARG A 61 -4.66 -30.47 -17.74
C ARG A 61 -3.66 -29.49 -17.11
N ILE A 62 -4.15 -28.30 -16.79
CA ILE A 62 -3.43 -27.38 -15.93
C ILE A 62 -3.29 -28.08 -14.58
N LYS A 63 -2.10 -28.61 -14.27
CA LYS A 63 -1.78 -28.99 -12.90
C LYS A 63 -1.92 -27.72 -12.07
N GLY A 64 -2.90 -27.69 -11.17
CA GLY A 64 -3.02 -26.59 -10.22
C GLY A 64 -1.67 -26.37 -9.53
N GLU A 65 -1.28 -25.12 -9.41
CA GLU A 65 -0.04 -24.76 -8.70
C GLU A 65 -0.05 -25.42 -7.33
N PRO A 66 1.07 -26.01 -6.90
CA PRO A 66 1.16 -26.58 -5.56
C PRO A 66 0.88 -25.49 -4.55
N LEU A 67 -0.08 -25.72 -3.66
CA LEU A 67 -0.45 -24.77 -2.62
C LEU A 67 0.78 -24.49 -1.76
N VAL A 68 1.20 -23.22 -1.73
CA VAL A 68 2.29 -22.74 -0.89
C VAL A 68 1.99 -23.09 0.58
N LYS A 69 3.01 -23.58 1.30
CA LYS A 69 2.89 -23.88 2.73
C LYS A 69 2.54 -22.61 3.50
N LEU A 70 1.38 -22.61 4.14
CA LEU A 70 0.93 -21.50 4.98
C LEU A 70 1.44 -21.70 6.41
N TYR A 71 2.00 -20.64 6.97
CA TYR A 71 2.32 -20.56 8.38
C TYR A 71 1.13 -19.96 9.14
N ASN A 72 0.95 -20.38 10.40
CA ASN A 72 -0.16 -19.92 11.22
C ASN A 72 0.08 -18.51 11.77
N GLY A 73 1.32 -18.08 11.82
CA GLY A 73 1.64 -16.77 12.36
C GLY A 73 3.10 -16.40 12.19
N TYR A 74 3.42 -15.21 12.60
CA TYR A 74 4.78 -14.71 12.71
C TYR A 74 4.96 -13.92 14.00
N ALA A 75 6.20 -13.82 14.44
CA ALA A 75 6.62 -12.92 15.51
C ALA A 75 7.79 -12.09 15.01
N ARG A 76 7.78 -10.79 15.31
CA ARG A 76 8.84 -9.87 14.96
C ARG A 76 9.23 -9.04 16.19
N ALA A 77 10.52 -8.94 16.44
CA ALA A 77 11.09 -8.03 17.42
C ALA A 77 12.16 -7.17 16.74
N ALA A 78 12.18 -5.90 17.04
CA ALA A 78 13.16 -4.96 16.51
C ALA A 78 13.50 -3.89 17.55
N VAL A 79 14.69 -3.32 17.44
CA VAL A 79 15.15 -2.19 18.24
C VAL A 79 15.71 -1.14 17.29
N GLY A 80 15.18 0.07 17.36
CA GLY A 80 15.67 1.21 16.59
C GLY A 80 16.88 1.89 17.24
N ASN A 81 17.53 2.78 16.50
CA ASN A 81 18.70 3.57 16.95
C ASN A 81 18.38 4.49 18.15
N THR A 82 17.13 4.90 18.33
CA THR A 82 16.64 5.69 19.46
C THR A 82 16.07 4.84 20.60
N MET A 83 16.58 3.62 20.77
CA MET A 83 16.04 2.64 21.72
C MET A 83 14.52 2.47 21.63
N MET A 84 14.01 2.38 20.42
CA MET A 84 12.60 2.07 20.13
C MET A 84 12.41 0.55 20.06
N PRO A 85 12.05 -0.14 21.13
CA PRO A 85 11.66 -1.52 21.04
C PRO A 85 10.32 -1.65 20.30
N LEU A 86 10.28 -2.59 19.37
CA LEU A 86 9.07 -3.01 18.65
C LEU A 86 8.91 -4.50 18.85
N ALA A 87 7.73 -4.90 19.24
CA ALA A 87 7.31 -6.29 19.30
C ALA A 87 5.99 -6.45 18.54
N GLU A 88 5.92 -7.47 17.70
CA GLU A 88 4.72 -7.74 16.91
C GLU A 88 4.50 -9.25 16.82
N VAL A 89 3.28 -9.68 17.07
CA VAL A 89 2.86 -11.06 16.96
C VAL A 89 1.56 -11.10 16.16
N TYR A 90 1.54 -11.95 15.18
CA TYR A 90 0.36 -12.25 14.38
C TYR A 90 0.11 -13.74 14.38
N TYR A 91 -1.13 -14.12 14.59
CA TYR A 91 -1.56 -15.49 14.51
C TYR A 91 -2.89 -15.59 13.75
N ALA A 92 -3.00 -16.57 12.86
CA ALA A 92 -4.26 -16.92 12.20
C ALA A 92 -4.34 -18.43 11.99
N ASN A 93 -5.53 -18.98 12.05
CA ASN A 93 -5.71 -20.38 11.75
C ASN A 93 -5.44 -20.66 10.26
N LYS A 94 -5.03 -21.90 9.97
CA LYS A 94 -4.87 -22.36 8.59
C LYS A 94 -6.21 -22.36 7.86
N ARG A 95 -6.13 -22.53 6.54
CA ARG A 95 -7.32 -22.64 5.68
C ARG A 95 -8.36 -23.58 6.27
N SER A 96 -9.56 -23.06 6.42
CA SER A 96 -10.74 -23.78 6.86
C SER A 96 -11.94 -23.31 6.05
N ASP A 97 -12.75 -24.25 5.61
CA ASP A 97 -13.98 -23.95 4.88
C ASP A 97 -15.12 -23.47 5.78
N LYS A 98 -14.93 -23.57 7.10
CA LYS A 98 -15.96 -23.24 8.08
C LYS A 98 -15.73 -21.89 8.76
N TYR A 99 -14.47 -21.58 9.07
CA TYR A 99 -14.14 -20.33 9.78
C TYR A 99 -12.68 -19.92 9.55
N ALA A 100 -12.43 -18.65 9.64
CA ALA A 100 -11.10 -18.07 9.77
C ALA A 100 -11.07 -17.22 11.03
N LEU A 101 -10.04 -17.37 11.86
CA LEU A 101 -9.86 -16.64 13.10
C LEU A 101 -8.40 -16.24 13.21
N GLY A 102 -8.14 -15.01 13.64
CA GLY A 102 -6.79 -14.53 13.86
C GLY A 102 -6.74 -13.42 14.90
N ALA A 103 -5.55 -13.16 15.36
CA ALA A 103 -5.23 -12.11 16.30
C ALA A 103 -3.91 -11.44 15.90
N HIS A 104 -3.82 -10.16 16.16
CA HIS A 104 -2.65 -9.33 15.92
C HIS A 104 -2.38 -8.46 17.13
N VAL A 105 -1.14 -8.45 17.58
CA VAL A 105 -0.67 -7.60 18.68
C VAL A 105 0.59 -6.91 18.24
N LYS A 106 0.63 -5.60 18.41
CA LYS A 106 1.80 -4.79 18.11
C LYS A 106 2.06 -3.83 19.26
N TYR A 107 3.28 -3.82 19.73
CA TYR A 107 3.76 -2.90 20.76
C TYR A 107 4.97 -2.14 20.23
N MET A 108 4.98 -0.85 20.43
CA MET A 108 6.09 0.03 20.10
C MET A 108 6.23 1.06 21.23
N ASN A 109 7.46 1.25 21.67
CA ASN A 109 7.77 2.25 22.68
C ASN A 109 8.99 3.05 22.20
N GLN A 110 8.90 4.34 22.30
CA GLN A 110 10.02 5.27 22.12
C GLN A 110 10.38 5.81 23.50
N ARG A 111 11.63 5.60 23.87
CA ARG A 111 12.17 6.20 25.10
C ARG A 111 12.53 7.66 24.87
N GLU A 112 12.65 8.39 25.96
CA GLU A 112 13.13 9.77 25.95
C GLU A 112 14.46 9.90 25.20
N LEU A 113 14.51 10.86 24.30
CA LEU A 113 15.72 11.24 23.58
C LEU A 113 16.51 12.24 24.45
N SER A 114 17.82 12.03 24.60
CA SER A 114 18.66 12.88 25.46
C SER A 114 18.63 14.36 25.08
N GLU A 115 18.34 14.68 23.83
CA GLU A 115 18.22 16.07 23.34
C GLU A 115 16.82 16.67 23.58
N TYR A 116 15.79 15.81 23.72
CA TYR A 116 14.40 16.23 23.81
C TYR A 116 13.74 15.55 25.00
N LYS A 117 13.75 16.24 26.13
CA LYS A 117 13.04 15.76 27.32
C LYS A 117 11.56 15.58 27.02
N SER A 118 10.94 14.61 27.66
CA SER A 118 9.51 14.28 27.49
C SER A 118 9.10 13.84 26.07
N SER A 119 10.04 13.32 25.28
CA SER A 119 9.75 12.77 23.95
C SER A 119 9.29 11.31 23.96
N GLU A 120 8.89 10.82 25.12
CA GLU A 120 8.40 9.45 25.29
C GLU A 120 7.08 9.23 24.57
N MET A 121 6.97 8.11 23.88
CA MET A 121 5.74 7.68 23.21
C MET A 121 5.61 6.18 23.28
N SER A 122 4.45 5.67 23.62
CA SER A 122 4.14 4.26 23.51
C SER A 122 2.87 4.05 22.70
N ARG A 123 2.86 3.00 21.92
CA ARG A 123 1.70 2.58 21.14
C ARG A 123 1.49 1.08 21.25
N THR A 124 0.30 0.71 21.66
CA THR A 124 -0.14 -0.67 21.72
C THR A 124 -1.36 -0.84 20.81
N HIS A 125 -1.30 -1.81 19.93
CA HIS A 125 -2.42 -2.21 19.09
C HIS A 125 -2.73 -3.67 19.32
N PHE A 126 -4.00 -3.95 19.56
CA PHE A 126 -4.52 -5.30 19.69
C PHE A 126 -5.72 -5.45 18.76
N GLU A 127 -5.74 -6.50 17.96
CA GLU A 127 -6.85 -6.81 17.05
C GLU A 127 -7.17 -8.29 17.07
N VAL A 128 -8.44 -8.62 17.13
CA VAL A 128 -8.97 -9.95 16.88
C VAL A 128 -9.95 -9.87 15.73
N PHE A 129 -9.76 -10.72 14.76
CA PHE A 129 -10.62 -10.77 13.58
C PHE A 129 -11.06 -12.19 13.28
N GLY A 130 -12.22 -12.31 12.67
CA GLY A 130 -12.77 -13.60 12.33
C GLY A 130 -13.77 -13.55 11.19
N LYS A 131 -13.87 -14.70 10.51
CA LYS A 131 -14.87 -14.95 9.48
C LYS A 131 -15.53 -16.29 9.74
N ARG A 132 -16.83 -16.32 9.56
CA ARG A 132 -17.62 -17.55 9.58
C ARG A 132 -18.29 -17.73 8.24
N PHE A 133 -18.05 -18.88 7.62
CA PHE A 133 -18.61 -19.23 6.33
C PHE A 133 -19.84 -20.15 6.52
N TRP A 134 -20.96 -19.75 5.93
CA TRP A 134 -22.17 -20.57 5.78
C TRP A 134 -22.42 -20.80 4.28
N LYS A 135 -23.31 -21.71 3.97
CA LYS A 135 -23.62 -22.05 2.57
C LYS A 135 -24.01 -20.84 1.70
N THR A 136 -24.71 -19.89 2.29
CA THR A 136 -25.27 -18.73 1.58
C THR A 136 -24.76 -17.40 2.10
N ASN A 137 -24.09 -17.37 3.25
CA ASN A 137 -23.70 -16.13 3.90
C ASN A 137 -22.29 -16.25 4.48
N THR A 138 -21.60 -15.13 4.53
CA THR A 138 -20.33 -14.99 5.25
C THR A 138 -20.45 -13.86 6.24
N PHE A 139 -20.20 -14.15 7.50
CA PHE A 139 -20.06 -13.16 8.55
C PHE A 139 -18.58 -12.87 8.77
N GLU A 140 -18.22 -11.59 8.76
CA GLU A 140 -16.88 -11.09 9.05
C GLU A 140 -16.99 -10.14 10.24
N GLY A 141 -16.04 -10.20 11.14
CA GLY A 141 -15.96 -9.28 12.25
C GLY A 141 -14.52 -9.05 12.69
N ASN A 142 -14.24 -7.85 13.13
CA ASN A 142 -13.02 -7.53 13.87
C ASN A 142 -13.34 -6.63 15.06
N ILE A 143 -12.54 -6.75 16.08
CA ILE A 143 -12.52 -5.90 17.26
C ILE A 143 -11.07 -5.47 17.44
N ASN A 144 -10.84 -4.19 17.56
CA ASN A 144 -9.53 -3.61 17.78
C ASN A 144 -9.52 -2.70 19.01
N TYR A 145 -8.39 -2.67 19.66
CA TYR A 145 -8.11 -1.78 20.77
C TYR A 145 -6.74 -1.13 20.55
N ASP A 146 -6.73 0.18 20.53
CA ASP A 146 -5.53 0.99 20.38
C ASP A 146 -5.31 1.82 21.66
N MET A 147 -4.12 1.77 22.18
CA MET A 147 -3.65 2.61 23.27
C MET A 147 -2.43 3.38 22.81
N ASP A 148 -2.57 4.70 22.75
CA ASP A 148 -1.48 5.64 22.45
C ASP A 148 -1.21 6.46 23.70
N ALA A 149 -0.01 6.41 24.25
CA ALA A 149 0.45 7.28 25.30
C ALA A 149 1.59 8.12 24.76
N MET A 150 1.52 9.42 24.97
CA MET A 150 2.53 10.38 24.52
C MET A 150 2.58 11.56 25.46
N ASN A 151 3.75 12.16 25.60
CA ASN A 151 3.92 13.38 26.36
C ASN A 151 3.74 14.60 25.45
N TYR A 152 3.38 15.73 26.03
CA TYR A 152 3.40 17.01 25.32
C TYR A 152 4.81 17.33 24.86
N TYR A 153 5.02 17.28 23.55
CA TYR A 153 6.30 17.51 22.92
C TYR A 153 6.60 19.02 22.81
N GLY A 154 7.84 19.42 23.14
CA GLY A 154 8.32 20.79 22.95
C GLY A 154 8.05 21.74 24.10
N TYR A 155 7.53 21.27 25.22
CA TYR A 155 7.27 22.10 26.40
C TYR A 155 8.55 22.77 26.97
N TYR A 156 9.71 22.14 26.83
CA TYR A 156 11.00 22.63 27.36
C TYR A 156 11.65 23.72 26.53
N GLN A 157 11.14 24.09 25.40
CA GLN A 157 11.74 25.16 24.58
C GLN A 157 11.23 26.56 24.89
N MET A 158 10.37 26.72 25.89
CA MET A 158 10.03 28.05 26.39
C MET A 158 11.07 28.49 27.47
N PRO A 159 12.09 29.28 27.11
CA PRO A 159 13.04 29.75 28.11
C PRO A 159 12.34 30.78 29.01
N ARG A 160 12.34 30.54 30.29
CA ARG A 160 12.14 31.49 31.37
C ARG A 160 10.80 31.65 32.07
N LEU A 161 9.75 30.92 31.81
CA LEU A 161 8.54 31.20 32.59
C LEU A 161 8.08 30.11 33.57
N VAL A 162 8.63 28.91 33.48
CA VAL A 162 8.30 27.86 34.45
C VAL A 162 9.56 27.12 34.83
N GLN A 163 10.14 27.48 35.94
CA GLN A 163 11.29 26.82 36.58
C GLN A 163 10.83 25.61 37.42
N ASP A 164 9.53 25.41 37.55
CA ASP A 164 8.95 24.26 38.19
C ASP A 164 8.78 23.14 37.12
N GLU A 165 9.52 22.06 37.28
CA GLU A 165 9.29 20.84 36.53
C GLU A 165 7.85 20.42 36.74
N LEU A 166 7.01 20.48 35.68
CA LEU A 166 5.68 19.92 35.76
C LEU A 166 5.81 18.42 36.08
N PRO A 167 5.02 17.92 37.03
CA PRO A 167 5.02 16.49 37.29
C PRO A 167 4.69 15.74 36.01
N SER A 168 5.31 14.57 35.82
CA SER A 168 5.20 13.76 34.59
C SER A 168 3.77 13.36 34.25
N ASP A 169 2.91 13.28 35.27
CA ASP A 169 1.48 12.97 35.16
C ASP A 169 0.66 14.13 34.56
N GLU A 170 1.13 15.37 34.59
CA GLU A 170 0.44 16.51 33.97
C GLU A 170 0.77 16.65 32.46
N ILE A 171 1.88 16.07 32.00
CA ILE A 171 2.31 16.19 30.61
C ILE A 171 2.01 14.93 29.77
N GLU A 172 1.69 13.81 30.43
CA GLU A 172 1.32 12.57 29.72
C GLU A 172 -0.13 12.59 29.25
N GLN A 173 -0.32 12.26 28.00
CA GLN A 173 -1.63 12.06 27.41
C GLN A 173 -1.79 10.63 26.95
N GLN A 174 -2.87 10.00 27.39
CA GLN A 174 -3.22 8.65 27.00
C GLN A 174 -4.55 8.62 26.25
N TYR A 175 -4.53 8.04 25.05
CA TYR A 175 -5.71 7.84 24.23
C TYR A 175 -6.01 6.36 24.11
N ASN A 176 -7.23 5.99 24.50
CA ASN A 176 -7.72 4.62 24.38
C ASN A 176 -8.87 4.60 23.37
N ARG A 177 -8.74 3.77 22.34
CA ARG A 177 -9.74 3.61 21.30
C ARG A 177 -10.14 2.17 21.17
N LEU A 178 -11.42 1.90 21.32
CA LEU A 178 -12.02 0.60 21.08
C LEU A 178 -12.85 0.68 19.79
N GLY A 179 -12.56 -0.19 18.84
CA GLY A 179 -13.29 -0.30 17.57
C GLY A 179 -13.87 -1.69 17.40
N ALA A 180 -15.04 -1.77 16.78
CA ALA A 180 -15.61 -3.03 16.34
C ALA A 180 -16.27 -2.84 14.98
N HIS A 181 -16.02 -3.78 14.07
CA HIS A 181 -16.60 -3.79 12.74
C HIS A 181 -17.16 -5.18 12.42
N PHE A 182 -18.40 -5.20 11.97
CA PHE A 182 -19.08 -6.43 11.58
C PHE A 182 -19.67 -6.29 10.18
N LYS A 183 -19.57 -7.34 9.39
CA LYS A 183 -20.07 -7.38 8.02
C LYS A 183 -20.71 -8.72 7.73
N LEU A 184 -21.91 -8.68 7.17
CA LEU A 184 -22.60 -9.84 6.64
C LEU A 184 -22.69 -9.73 5.12
N LYS A 185 -22.20 -10.75 4.44
CA LYS A 185 -22.28 -10.87 2.97
C LYS A 185 -23.15 -12.07 2.60
N SER A 186 -24.09 -11.87 1.68
CA SER A 186 -24.79 -12.96 1.03
C SER A 186 -24.00 -13.44 -0.17
N THR A 187 -23.83 -14.76 -0.29
CA THR A 187 -23.14 -15.40 -1.40
C THR A 187 -24.15 -16.03 -2.37
N LYS A 188 -25.43 -15.66 -2.27
CA LYS A 188 -26.45 -16.14 -3.16
C LYS A 188 -26.12 -15.63 -4.57
N GLN A 189 -25.63 -16.52 -5.41
CA GLN A 189 -25.45 -16.27 -6.83
C GLN A 189 -26.84 -16.33 -7.45
N ASP A 190 -27.34 -15.22 -7.96
CA ASP A 190 -28.56 -15.23 -8.78
C ASP A 190 -28.24 -16.03 -10.05
N SER A 191 -28.88 -17.19 -10.16
CA SER A 191 -28.84 -18.06 -11.33
C SER A 191 -29.91 -17.66 -12.36
#